data_f411aa8a2752eda5d263b1e3009a8501
#
_entry.id   f411aa8a2752eda5d263b1e3009a8501
#
_cell.length_a   1.000
_cell.length_b   1.000
_cell.length_c   1.000
_cell.angle_alpha   90.00
_cell.angle_beta   90.00
_cell.angle_gamma   90.00
#
_symmetry.space_group_name_H-M   'P 1'
#
loop_
_entity.id
_entity.type
_entity.pdbx_description
1 polymer ?
#
loop_
_entity_poly.entity_id
_entity_poly.type
_entity_poly.pdbx_seq_one_letter_code
_entity_poly.pdbx_strand_id
1 'polypeptide(L)'
;MQVVSVKKYKGSSYEVVFNDDRQIYLHIDIITDYGVRAGREFDEKTLDEIIYASNKRRAFQYALYLLDYRDYSYREMYTKLEKTYKNEDLCFEVMDKLVSIGCINDKRYAAMLAKRYVEIKKFGIYRAKNEMYQRGIRGETAENALEPYYDMIEENIALLLEKKYSRYLT
;
A
#
# COMPACT_ATOMS: atom_id res chain seq x y z
N MET A 1 -10.82 -3.62 33.10
CA MET A 1 -10.39 -2.31 32.56
C MET A 1 -11.62 -1.44 32.34
N GLN A 2 -11.74 -0.41 33.13
CA GLN A 2 -12.91 0.49 33.09
C GLN A 2 -12.59 1.78 32.37
N VAL A 3 -13.50 2.22 31.50
CA VAL A 3 -13.41 3.52 30.83
C VAL A 3 -13.78 4.64 31.80
N VAL A 4 -12.88 5.58 32.00
CA VAL A 4 -13.08 6.75 32.85
C VAL A 4 -13.70 7.90 32.08
N SER A 5 -13.16 8.20 30.89
CA SER A 5 -13.67 9.29 30.07
C SER A 5 -13.51 9.01 28.56
N VAL A 6 -14.42 9.58 27.80
CA VAL A 6 -14.36 9.62 26.32
C VAL A 6 -14.56 11.08 25.92
N LYS A 7 -13.53 11.68 25.30
CA LYS A 7 -13.56 13.08 24.90
C LYS A 7 -13.15 13.23 23.43
N LYS A 8 -13.81 14.12 22.72
CA LYS A 8 -13.44 14.45 21.36
C LYS A 8 -12.00 14.99 21.33
N TYR A 9 -11.17 14.44 20.47
CA TYR A 9 -9.77 14.88 20.30
C TYR A 9 -9.57 15.70 19.03
N LYS A 10 -9.64 15.06 17.87
CA LYS A 10 -9.43 15.72 16.57
C LYS A 10 -10.24 15.01 15.49
N GLY A 11 -10.98 15.79 14.68
CA GLY A 11 -11.81 15.20 13.61
C GLY A 11 -12.79 14.16 14.15
N SER A 12 -12.71 12.95 13.65
CA SER A 12 -13.54 11.82 14.08
C SER A 12 -12.89 10.94 15.15
N SER A 13 -11.75 11.37 15.71
CA SER A 13 -11.03 10.65 16.76
C SER A 13 -11.40 11.16 18.14
N TYR A 14 -11.47 10.22 19.08
CA TYR A 14 -11.79 10.46 20.49
C TYR A 14 -10.68 9.89 21.37
N GLU A 15 -10.36 10.63 22.43
CA GLU A 15 -9.46 10.16 23.48
C GLU A 15 -10.27 9.36 24.50
N VAL A 16 -9.80 8.14 24.75
CA VAL A 16 -10.40 7.24 25.74
C VAL A 16 -9.38 7.00 26.84
N VAL A 17 -9.75 7.32 28.08
CA VAL A 17 -8.93 7.16 29.28
C VAL A 17 -9.50 6.03 30.12
N PHE A 18 -8.64 5.12 30.59
CA PHE A 18 -8.99 4.01 31.46
C PHE A 18 -8.59 4.26 32.90
N ASN A 19 -9.12 3.45 33.80
CA ASN A 19 -8.88 3.53 35.27
C ASN A 19 -7.43 3.26 35.70
N ASP A 20 -6.58 2.77 34.82
CA ASP A 20 -5.14 2.60 35.01
C ASP A 20 -4.30 3.72 34.36
N ASP A 21 -4.93 4.83 34.04
CA ASP A 21 -4.35 6.00 33.34
C ASP A 21 -3.90 5.73 31.90
N ARG A 22 -4.21 4.57 31.34
CA ARG A 22 -3.95 4.26 29.95
C ARG A 22 -4.81 5.13 29.06
N GLN A 23 -4.21 5.71 28.01
CA GLN A 23 -4.90 6.51 27.01
C GLN A 23 -4.81 5.84 25.65
N ILE A 24 -5.93 5.78 24.95
CA ILE A 24 -5.96 5.36 23.55
C ILE A 24 -6.83 6.32 22.73
N TYR A 25 -6.57 6.37 21.43
CA TYR A 25 -7.34 7.19 20.52
C TYR A 25 -8.10 6.31 19.55
N LEU A 26 -9.42 6.44 19.53
CA LEU A 26 -10.31 5.61 18.72
C LEU A 26 -11.13 6.48 17.75
N HIS A 27 -11.37 5.96 16.56
CA HIS A 27 -12.32 6.57 15.65
C HIS A 27 -13.75 6.38 16.16
N ILE A 28 -14.63 7.33 15.82
CA ILE A 28 -16.04 7.27 16.27
C ILE A 28 -16.73 5.96 15.88
N ASP A 29 -16.41 5.37 14.74
CA ASP A 29 -16.99 4.10 14.33
C ASP A 29 -16.61 2.97 15.27
N ILE A 30 -15.37 2.93 15.73
CA ILE A 30 -14.92 1.92 16.71
C ILE A 30 -15.62 2.12 18.06
N ILE A 31 -15.75 3.37 18.50
CA ILE A 31 -16.48 3.73 19.73
C ILE A 31 -17.93 3.24 19.65
N THR A 32 -18.59 3.48 18.52
CA THR A 32 -19.97 3.07 18.30
C THR A 32 -20.11 1.56 18.23
N ASP A 33 -19.25 0.88 17.47
CA ASP A 33 -19.32 -0.57 17.25
C ASP A 33 -19.12 -1.37 18.55
N TYR A 34 -18.22 -0.91 19.40
CA TYR A 34 -17.92 -1.59 20.68
C TYR A 34 -18.64 -0.99 21.88
N GLY A 35 -19.41 0.07 21.68
CA GLY A 35 -20.12 0.74 22.77
C GLY A 35 -19.19 1.32 23.83
N VAL A 36 -18.11 1.98 23.40
CA VAL A 36 -17.12 2.58 24.31
C VAL A 36 -17.71 3.85 24.93
N ARG A 37 -17.90 3.84 26.24
CA ARG A 37 -18.44 4.98 26.99
C ARG A 37 -17.91 4.98 28.43
N ALA A 38 -17.94 6.14 29.07
CA ALA A 38 -17.55 6.25 30.47
C ALA A 38 -18.35 5.28 31.35
N GLY A 39 -17.66 4.60 32.24
CA GLY A 39 -18.23 3.59 33.14
C GLY A 39 -18.30 2.19 32.59
N ARG A 40 -18.04 1.98 31.28
CA ARG A 40 -18.03 0.65 30.68
C ARG A 40 -16.75 -0.10 31.03
N GLU A 41 -16.89 -1.37 31.37
CA GLU A 41 -15.77 -2.27 31.61
C GLU A 41 -15.53 -3.16 30.38
N PHE A 42 -14.25 -3.41 30.10
CA PHE A 42 -13.81 -4.36 29.10
C PHE A 42 -12.80 -5.33 29.70
N ASP A 43 -12.90 -6.60 29.34
CA ASP A 43 -11.85 -7.57 29.66
C ASP A 43 -10.63 -7.32 28.75
N GLU A 44 -9.49 -7.91 29.09
CA GLU A 44 -8.24 -7.77 28.32
C GLU A 44 -8.40 -8.23 26.86
N LYS A 45 -9.13 -9.33 26.66
CA LYS A 45 -9.37 -9.87 25.31
C LYS A 45 -10.17 -8.91 24.44
N THR A 46 -11.26 -8.36 24.96
CA THR A 46 -12.08 -7.39 24.23
C THR A 46 -11.33 -6.10 23.98
N LEU A 47 -10.52 -5.66 24.94
CA LEU A 47 -9.67 -4.47 24.76
C LEU A 47 -8.64 -4.68 23.65
N ASP A 48 -8.01 -5.85 23.58
CA ASP A 48 -7.09 -6.19 22.51
C ASP A 48 -7.79 -6.22 21.14
N GLU A 49 -9.01 -6.73 21.08
CA GLU A 49 -9.84 -6.70 19.87
C GLU A 49 -10.16 -5.27 19.42
N ILE A 50 -10.47 -4.38 20.34
CA ILE A 50 -10.74 -2.96 20.06
C ILE A 50 -9.49 -2.28 19.50
N ILE A 51 -8.33 -2.51 20.13
CA ILE A 51 -7.05 -1.96 19.69
C ILE A 51 -6.70 -2.49 18.28
N TYR A 52 -6.88 -3.79 18.06
CA TYR A 52 -6.66 -4.41 16.76
C TYR A 52 -7.56 -3.80 15.68
N ALA A 53 -8.86 -3.67 15.95
CA ALA A 53 -9.80 -3.06 15.02
C ALA A 53 -9.44 -1.60 14.72
N SER A 54 -9.01 -0.85 15.71
CA SER A 54 -8.54 0.53 15.57
C SER A 54 -7.30 0.62 14.68
N ASN A 55 -6.31 -0.23 14.93
CA ASN A 55 -5.08 -0.25 14.13
C ASN A 55 -5.34 -0.71 12.70
N LYS A 56 -6.19 -1.70 12.49
CA LYS A 56 -6.61 -2.15 11.17
C LYS A 56 -7.29 -1.04 10.36
N ARG A 57 -8.18 -0.29 11.00
CA ARG A 57 -8.81 0.86 10.37
C ARG A 57 -7.79 1.93 9.97
N ARG A 58 -6.87 2.27 10.88
CA ARG A 58 -5.80 3.24 10.61
C ARG A 58 -4.89 2.79 9.47
N ALA A 59 -4.53 1.52 9.46
CA ALA A 59 -3.70 0.94 8.41
C ALA A 59 -4.38 1.03 7.04
N PHE A 60 -5.67 0.73 6.98
CA PHE A 60 -6.46 0.86 5.75
C PHE A 60 -6.54 2.30 5.27
N GLN A 61 -6.83 3.25 6.16
CA GLN A 61 -6.87 4.68 5.83
C GLN A 61 -5.50 5.21 5.39
N TYR A 62 -4.44 4.77 6.03
CA TYR A 62 -3.08 5.12 5.63
C TYR A 62 -2.75 4.61 4.23
N ALA A 63 -3.13 3.38 3.92
CA ALA A 63 -2.95 2.82 2.58
C ALA A 63 -3.71 3.63 1.51
N LEU A 64 -4.96 3.99 1.77
CA LEU A 64 -5.75 4.83 0.87
C LEU A 64 -5.10 6.21 0.68
N TYR A 65 -4.59 6.79 1.74
CA TYR A 65 -3.84 8.05 1.68
C TYR A 65 -2.63 7.96 0.75
N LEU A 66 -1.84 6.89 0.86
CA LEU A 66 -0.69 6.67 -0.01
C LEU A 66 -1.11 6.47 -1.47
N LEU A 67 -2.21 5.75 -1.70
CA LEU A 67 -2.72 5.47 -3.04
C LEU A 67 -3.28 6.70 -3.75
N ASP A 68 -3.66 7.74 -3.02
CA ASP A 68 -4.06 9.03 -3.60
C ASP A 68 -2.88 9.72 -4.31
N TYR A 69 -1.66 9.45 -3.91
CA TYR A 69 -0.47 10.05 -4.52
C TYR A 69 0.08 9.28 -5.71
N ARG A 70 0.06 7.93 -5.64
CA ARG A 70 0.54 7.07 -6.72
C ARG A 70 0.03 5.64 -6.56
N ASP A 71 0.18 4.85 -7.61
CA ASP A 71 -0.03 3.42 -7.51
C ASP A 71 1.09 2.73 -6.72
N TYR A 72 0.74 1.66 -6.05
CA TYR A 72 1.65 0.78 -5.32
C TYR A 72 1.44 -0.66 -5.75
N SER A 73 2.51 -1.42 -5.84
CA SER A 73 2.41 -2.87 -5.94
C SER A 73 1.95 -3.46 -4.59
N TYR A 74 1.48 -4.70 -4.61
CA TYR A 74 1.15 -5.42 -3.39
C TYR A 74 2.33 -5.41 -2.41
N ARG A 75 3.51 -5.74 -2.89
CA ARG A 75 4.73 -5.82 -2.09
C ARG A 75 5.13 -4.47 -1.50
N GLU A 76 5.09 -3.41 -2.29
CA GLU A 76 5.40 -2.06 -1.80
C GLU A 76 4.45 -1.64 -0.68
N MET A 77 3.17 -1.84 -0.86
CA MET A 77 2.17 -1.48 0.15
C MET A 77 2.30 -2.34 1.40
N TYR A 78 2.44 -3.66 1.24
CA TYR A 78 2.65 -4.57 2.36
C TYR A 78 3.86 -4.17 3.20
N THR A 79 4.99 -3.88 2.55
CA THR A 79 6.21 -3.45 3.23
C THR A 79 6.01 -2.16 4.01
N LYS A 80 5.28 -1.21 3.45
CA LYS A 80 4.92 0.04 4.14
C LYS A 80 4.07 -0.20 5.39
N LEU A 81 3.06 -1.04 5.28
CA LEU A 81 2.16 -1.35 6.39
C LEU A 81 2.86 -2.14 7.48
N GLU A 82 3.63 -3.15 7.11
CA GLU A 82 4.37 -4.01 8.05
C GLU A 82 5.41 -3.22 8.85
N LYS A 83 6.09 -2.31 8.21
CA LYS A 83 7.07 -1.43 8.86
C LYS A 83 6.43 -0.56 9.96
N THR A 84 5.20 -0.10 9.74
CA THR A 84 4.48 0.76 10.68
C THR A 84 3.77 -0.02 11.77
N TYR A 85 3.07 -1.09 11.40
CA TYR A 85 2.17 -1.80 12.32
C TYR A 85 2.77 -3.08 12.91
N LYS A 86 3.78 -3.67 12.27
CA LYS A 86 4.53 -4.84 12.73
C LYS A 86 3.64 -6.02 13.13
N ASN A 87 2.57 -6.24 12.40
CA ASN A 87 1.60 -7.32 12.61
C ASN A 87 1.20 -7.89 11.25
N GLU A 88 1.68 -9.09 10.96
CA GLU A 88 1.44 -9.75 9.66
C GLU A 88 -0.05 -9.98 9.39
N ASP A 89 -0.79 -10.50 10.37
CA ASP A 89 -2.20 -10.81 10.21
C ASP A 89 -3.01 -9.55 9.89
N LEU A 90 -2.75 -8.45 10.59
CA LEU A 90 -3.36 -7.16 10.34
C LEU A 90 -3.03 -6.66 8.93
N CYS A 91 -1.77 -6.72 8.55
CA CYS A 91 -1.33 -6.28 7.22
C CYS A 91 -1.98 -7.11 6.11
N PHE A 92 -2.05 -8.43 6.26
CA PHE A 92 -2.71 -9.29 5.28
C PHE A 92 -4.21 -9.00 5.17
N GLU A 93 -4.91 -8.77 6.27
CA GLU A 93 -6.33 -8.40 6.23
C GLU A 93 -6.56 -7.09 5.48
N VAL A 94 -5.73 -6.08 5.75
CA VAL A 94 -5.79 -4.79 5.04
C VAL A 94 -5.49 -4.97 3.55
N MET A 95 -4.45 -5.74 3.21
CA MET A 95 -4.09 -6.00 1.82
C MET A 95 -5.19 -6.75 1.07
N ASP A 96 -5.80 -7.77 1.69
CA ASP A 96 -6.90 -8.51 1.10
C ASP A 96 -8.08 -7.59 0.74
N LYS A 97 -8.40 -6.66 1.64
CA LYS A 97 -9.45 -5.67 1.38
C LYS A 97 -9.06 -4.72 0.23
N LEU A 98 -7.83 -4.23 0.21
CA LEU A 98 -7.34 -3.34 -0.85
C LEU A 98 -7.36 -4.02 -2.23
N VAL A 99 -6.98 -5.28 -2.28
CA VAL A 99 -7.04 -6.09 -3.51
C VAL A 99 -8.49 -6.31 -3.94
N SER A 100 -9.36 -6.68 -3.00
CA SER A 100 -10.77 -6.99 -3.31
C SER A 100 -11.54 -5.79 -3.87
N ILE A 101 -11.24 -4.58 -3.40
CA ILE A 101 -11.86 -3.34 -3.91
C ILE A 101 -11.13 -2.73 -5.11
N GLY A 102 -10.05 -3.37 -5.58
CA GLY A 102 -9.31 -2.94 -6.78
C GLY A 102 -8.32 -1.80 -6.57
N CYS A 103 -8.05 -1.39 -5.32
CA CYS A 103 -7.07 -0.34 -5.02
C CYS A 103 -5.64 -0.81 -5.24
N ILE A 104 -5.37 -2.09 -5.05
CA ILE A 104 -4.09 -2.74 -5.36
C ILE A 104 -4.35 -3.77 -6.47
N ASN A 105 -3.63 -3.60 -7.57
CA ASN A 105 -3.71 -4.50 -8.73
C ASN A 105 -2.36 -4.50 -9.45
N ASP A 106 -1.55 -5.51 -9.19
CA ASP A 106 -0.19 -5.61 -9.75
C ASP A 106 -0.18 -5.69 -11.27
N LYS A 107 -1.16 -6.34 -11.85
CA LYS A 107 -1.29 -6.45 -13.31
C LYS A 107 -1.52 -5.08 -13.95
N ARG A 108 -2.40 -4.29 -13.41
CA ARG A 108 -2.67 -2.91 -13.87
C ARG A 108 -1.45 -2.01 -13.67
N TYR A 109 -0.82 -2.11 -12.50
CA TYR A 109 0.38 -1.33 -12.19
C TYR A 109 1.55 -1.72 -13.10
N ALA A 110 1.74 -3.00 -13.35
CA ALA A 110 2.74 -3.50 -14.29
C ALA A 110 2.54 -2.97 -15.70
N ALA A 111 1.31 -2.95 -16.20
CA ALA A 111 0.99 -2.40 -17.52
C ALA A 111 1.33 -0.92 -17.62
N MET A 112 1.02 -0.14 -16.60
CA MET A 112 1.37 1.29 -16.54
C MET A 112 2.89 1.50 -16.48
N LEU A 113 3.61 0.73 -15.70
CA LEU A 113 5.07 0.80 -15.62
C LEU A 113 5.74 0.42 -16.93
N ALA A 114 5.26 -0.64 -17.59
CA ALA A 114 5.78 -1.06 -18.89
C ALA A 114 5.65 0.07 -19.93
N LYS A 115 4.48 0.66 -20.01
CA LYS A 115 4.24 1.82 -20.89
C LYS A 115 5.20 2.97 -20.58
N ARG A 116 5.33 3.33 -19.32
CA ARG A 116 6.20 4.42 -18.88
C ARG A 116 7.67 4.16 -19.20
N TYR A 117 8.16 2.97 -18.91
CA TYR A 117 9.57 2.63 -19.09
C TYR A 117 9.93 2.47 -20.58
N VAL A 118 9.06 1.90 -21.37
CA VAL A 118 9.34 1.65 -22.79
C VAL A 118 9.01 2.86 -23.66
N GLU A 119 7.80 3.41 -23.57
CA GLU A 119 7.37 4.51 -24.44
C GLU A 119 8.00 5.85 -24.07
N ILE A 120 8.08 6.17 -22.79
CA ILE A 120 8.53 7.48 -22.32
C ILE A 120 10.03 7.49 -22.07
N LYS A 121 10.51 6.55 -21.25
CA LYS A 121 11.92 6.50 -20.85
C LYS A 121 12.82 5.76 -21.83
N LYS A 122 12.25 5.05 -22.81
CA LYS A 122 13.00 4.32 -23.83
C LYS A 122 13.97 3.27 -23.26
N PHE A 123 13.59 2.62 -22.15
CA PHE A 123 14.39 1.56 -21.57
C PHE A 123 14.38 0.29 -22.43
N GLY A 124 15.50 -0.44 -22.43
CA GLY A 124 15.54 -1.81 -22.93
C GLY A 124 14.81 -2.77 -21.98
N ILE A 125 14.57 -3.99 -22.43
CA ILE A 125 13.81 -5.00 -21.70
C ILE A 125 14.43 -5.32 -20.33
N TYR A 126 15.74 -5.48 -20.29
CA TYR A 126 16.47 -5.82 -19.07
C TYR A 126 16.32 -4.73 -18.00
N ARG A 127 16.51 -3.48 -18.40
CA ARG A 127 16.37 -2.34 -17.50
C ARG A 127 14.92 -2.17 -17.04
N ALA A 128 13.96 -2.31 -17.93
CA ALA A 128 12.53 -2.23 -17.59
C ALA A 128 12.15 -3.31 -16.56
N LYS A 129 12.57 -4.56 -16.78
CA LYS A 129 12.35 -5.66 -15.82
C LYS A 129 12.98 -5.38 -14.46
N ASN A 130 14.20 -4.87 -14.45
CA ASN A 130 14.91 -4.56 -13.21
C ASN A 130 14.22 -3.44 -12.42
N GLU A 131 13.79 -2.38 -13.08
CA GLU A 131 13.04 -1.29 -12.46
C GLU A 131 11.68 -1.78 -11.92
N MET A 132 10.99 -2.65 -12.66
CA MET A 132 9.74 -3.27 -12.21
C MET A 132 9.98 -4.17 -11.00
N TYR A 133 11.06 -4.93 -10.98
CA TYR A 133 11.47 -5.76 -9.85
C TYR A 133 11.69 -4.94 -8.59
N GLN A 134 12.34 -3.78 -8.71
CA GLN A 134 12.55 -2.86 -7.59
C GLN A 134 11.23 -2.37 -6.99
N ARG A 135 10.19 -2.29 -7.81
CA ARG A 135 8.86 -1.91 -7.36
C ARG A 135 7.97 -3.08 -6.95
N GLY A 136 8.55 -4.27 -6.87
CA GLY A 136 7.82 -5.46 -6.45
C GLY A 136 7.00 -6.15 -7.54
N ILE A 137 7.17 -5.75 -8.79
CA ILE A 137 6.55 -6.42 -9.95
C ILE A 137 7.58 -7.38 -10.54
N ARG A 138 7.28 -8.69 -10.44
CA ARG A 138 8.26 -9.74 -10.72
C ARG A 138 7.69 -10.84 -11.63
N GLY A 139 8.61 -11.63 -12.21
CA GLY A 139 8.31 -12.85 -12.94
C GLY A 139 7.31 -12.64 -14.08
N GLU A 140 6.32 -13.50 -14.13
CA GLU A 140 5.33 -13.55 -15.20
C GLU A 140 4.52 -12.23 -15.33
N THR A 141 4.22 -11.57 -14.24
CA THR A 141 3.50 -10.30 -14.26
C THR A 141 4.29 -9.24 -15.01
N ALA A 142 5.59 -9.14 -14.77
CA ALA A 142 6.47 -8.22 -15.49
C ALA A 142 6.63 -8.62 -16.96
N GLU A 143 6.84 -9.89 -17.22
CA GLU A 143 7.01 -10.42 -18.59
C GLU A 143 5.77 -10.19 -19.44
N ASN A 144 4.59 -10.50 -18.93
CA ASN A 144 3.33 -10.30 -19.64
C ASN A 144 3.07 -8.81 -19.93
N ALA A 145 3.43 -7.93 -19.01
CA ALA A 145 3.27 -6.49 -19.19
C ALA A 145 4.21 -5.93 -20.28
N LEU A 146 5.40 -6.48 -20.41
CA LEU A 146 6.41 -6.02 -21.38
C LEU A 146 6.25 -6.64 -22.78
N GLU A 147 5.62 -7.81 -22.88
CA GLU A 147 5.46 -8.53 -24.15
C GLU A 147 4.90 -7.67 -25.30
N PRO A 148 3.84 -6.87 -25.09
CA PRO A 148 3.32 -6.00 -26.16
C PRO A 148 4.31 -4.96 -26.68
N TYR A 149 5.40 -4.71 -25.97
CA TYR A 149 6.38 -3.66 -26.26
C TYR A 149 7.70 -4.20 -26.83
N TYR A 150 7.85 -5.50 -27.07
CA TYR A 150 9.12 -6.07 -27.52
C TYR A 150 9.59 -5.44 -28.85
N ASP A 151 8.71 -5.26 -29.80
CA ASP A 151 9.06 -4.66 -31.09
C ASP A 151 9.50 -3.20 -30.90
N MET A 152 8.82 -2.43 -30.05
CA MET A 152 9.17 -1.06 -29.73
C MET A 152 10.53 -0.97 -29.03
N ILE A 153 10.86 -1.93 -28.17
CA ILE A 153 12.16 -2.02 -27.49
C ILE A 153 13.27 -2.21 -28.52
N GLU A 154 13.07 -3.09 -29.49
CA GLU A 154 14.03 -3.32 -30.59
C GLU A 154 14.23 -2.04 -31.42
N GLU A 155 13.15 -1.35 -31.78
CA GLU A 155 13.22 -0.06 -32.49
C GLU A 155 13.96 1.00 -31.67
N ASN A 156 13.72 1.08 -30.36
CA ASN A 156 14.41 2.01 -29.48
C ASN A 156 15.92 1.73 -29.42
N ILE A 157 16.32 0.47 -29.39
CA ILE A 157 17.73 0.07 -29.41
C ILE A 157 18.37 0.48 -30.72
N ALA A 158 17.72 0.22 -31.85
CA ALA A 158 18.21 0.62 -33.19
C ALA A 158 18.40 2.14 -33.29
N LEU A 159 17.44 2.94 -32.82
CA LEU A 159 17.53 4.40 -32.80
C LEU A 159 18.69 4.90 -31.92
N LEU A 160 18.89 4.27 -30.73
CA LEU A 160 20.01 4.63 -29.86
C LEU A 160 21.36 4.32 -30.49
N LEU A 161 21.49 3.18 -31.15
CA LEU A 161 22.70 2.80 -31.86
C LEU A 161 22.99 3.77 -32.99
N GLU A 162 21.98 4.12 -33.78
CA GLU A 162 22.12 5.11 -34.88
C GLU A 162 22.56 6.48 -34.37
N LYS A 163 21.89 7.00 -33.34
CA LYS A 163 22.18 8.31 -32.75
C LYS A 163 23.57 8.37 -32.10
N LYS A 164 23.96 7.33 -31.38
CA LYS A 164 25.20 7.33 -30.61
C LYS A 164 26.42 6.91 -31.40
N TYR A 165 26.24 6.00 -32.35
CA TYR A 165 27.34 5.36 -33.08
C TYR A 165 27.27 5.55 -34.58
N SER A 166 26.40 6.41 -35.10
CA SER A 166 26.26 6.62 -36.56
C SER A 166 27.59 6.93 -37.26
N ARG A 167 28.45 7.71 -36.61
CA ARG A 167 29.78 8.04 -37.12
C ARG A 167 30.75 6.87 -37.24
N TYR A 168 30.42 5.75 -36.57
CA TYR A 168 31.23 4.53 -36.62
C TYR A 168 30.60 3.43 -37.50
N LEU A 169 29.36 3.62 -37.94
CA LEU A 169 28.61 2.65 -38.74
C LEU A 169 28.71 2.91 -40.27
N THR A 170 29.30 4.04 -40.66
CA THR A 170 29.55 4.41 -42.09
C THR A 170 30.96 3.96 -42.59
#